data_c9cf3c028fd8a291057131eae94f6857
#
_entry.id   c9cf3c028fd8a291057131eae94f6857
#
_cell.length_a   1.000
_cell.length_b   1.000
_cell.length_c   1.000
_cell.angle_alpha   90.00
_cell.angle_beta   90.00
_cell.angle_gamma   90.00
#
_symmetry.space_group_name_H-M   'P 1'
#
loop_
_entity.id
_entity.type
_entity.pdbx_description
1 polymer ?
#
loop_
_entity_poly.entity_id
_entity_poly.type
_entity_poly.pdbx_seq_one_letter_code
_entity_poly.pdbx_strand_id
1 'polypeptide(L)'
;ELLSYPNRIRLLLRRLHEMRVLEKVIPAVKHARNLLQFNEYHKYTVDEHSIRAVGAAASFLNEDSSVGRAYRKITNKTILHLALLLHDLGKGFEEDHSDVGRRIATETSERLNLPDHDRENLEFLVHKHLIMAHAAFRQDLNDEQTIVQFASQVGSPELLQMLYVLTLADLKAVGPDVLTDWKRGLLAQLYRKTRSHLTGQSSDEASLQWLSEQHAEFLAAANETF
;
A
#
# COMPACT_ATOMS: atom_id res chain seq x y z
N GLU A 1 -13.90 2.30 12.56
CA GLU A 1 -15.10 1.88 11.79
C GLU A 1 -15.15 2.49 10.37
N LEU A 2 -14.99 3.82 10.16
CA LEU A 2 -15.11 4.47 8.85
C LEU A 2 -14.17 3.87 7.80
N LEU A 3 -12.93 3.62 8.16
CA LEU A 3 -11.91 3.04 7.29
C LEU A 3 -12.09 1.53 7.02
N SER A 4 -13.06 0.87 7.66
CA SER A 4 -13.34 -0.56 7.46
C SER A 4 -14.27 -0.83 6.27
N TYR A 5 -14.92 0.20 5.69
CA TYR A 5 -15.92 0.05 4.62
C TYR A 5 -15.37 0.48 3.25
N PRO A 6 -14.79 -0.41 2.45
CA PRO A 6 -14.09 -0.04 1.21
C PRO A 6 -14.98 0.62 0.16
N ASN A 7 -16.24 0.19 0.01
CA ASN A 7 -17.10 0.59 -1.13
C ASN A 7 -17.39 2.10 -1.24
N ARG A 8 -17.26 2.87 -0.16
CA ARG A 8 -17.55 4.32 -0.14
C ARG A 8 -16.45 5.15 0.51
N ILE A 9 -15.35 4.53 0.87
CA ILE A 9 -14.30 5.15 1.68
C ILE A 9 -13.74 6.43 1.05
N ARG A 10 -13.44 6.42 -0.25
CA ARG A 10 -12.92 7.58 -0.96
C ARG A 10 -13.88 8.77 -0.92
N LEU A 11 -15.18 8.53 -1.16
CA LEU A 11 -16.19 9.58 -1.13
C LEU A 11 -16.34 10.16 0.27
N LEU A 12 -16.34 9.30 1.29
CA LEU A 12 -16.44 9.72 2.69
C LEU A 12 -15.22 10.54 3.11
N LEU A 13 -14.00 10.08 2.80
CA LEU A 13 -12.77 10.81 3.12
C LEU A 13 -12.76 12.18 2.45
N ARG A 14 -13.16 12.27 1.17
CA ARG A 14 -13.24 13.54 0.46
C ARG A 14 -14.23 14.50 1.15
N ARG A 15 -15.41 14.05 1.51
CA ARG A 15 -16.41 14.88 2.22
C ARG A 15 -15.89 15.35 3.59
N LEU A 16 -15.28 14.44 4.37
CA LEU A 16 -14.69 14.81 5.65
C LEU A 16 -13.54 15.82 5.50
N HIS A 17 -12.77 15.70 4.42
CA HIS A 17 -11.72 16.64 4.08
C HIS A 17 -12.30 18.02 3.70
N GLU A 18 -13.31 18.06 2.83
CA GLU A 18 -14.00 19.29 2.43
C GLU A 18 -14.61 20.03 3.64
N MET A 19 -15.21 19.27 4.56
CA MET A 19 -15.79 19.80 5.82
C MET A 19 -14.74 20.12 6.89
N ARG A 20 -13.45 19.94 6.62
CA ARG A 20 -12.34 20.12 7.59
C ARG A 20 -12.41 19.23 8.84
N VAL A 21 -13.13 18.12 8.76
CA VAL A 21 -13.23 17.15 9.86
C VAL A 21 -11.98 16.29 9.96
N LEU A 22 -11.36 15.91 8.82
CA LEU A 22 -10.13 15.11 8.83
C LEU A 22 -9.00 15.79 9.61
N GLU A 23 -8.81 17.09 9.44
CA GLU A 23 -7.78 17.86 10.16
C GLU A 23 -8.05 18.01 11.66
N LYS A 24 -9.28 17.75 12.11
CA LYS A 24 -9.59 17.67 13.54
C LYS A 24 -9.18 16.32 14.14
N VAL A 25 -9.26 15.27 13.35
CA VAL A 25 -8.86 13.90 13.75
C VAL A 25 -7.35 13.71 13.56
N ILE A 26 -6.82 14.14 12.41
CA ILE A 26 -5.42 14.02 12.00
C ILE A 26 -4.89 15.44 11.69
N PRO A 27 -4.32 16.16 12.66
CA PRO A 27 -3.91 17.56 12.50
C PRO A 27 -2.94 17.80 11.33
N ALA A 28 -2.07 16.83 11.02
CA ALA A 28 -1.11 16.89 9.91
C ALA A 28 -1.79 17.08 8.52
N VAL A 29 -3.04 16.67 8.36
CA VAL A 29 -3.82 16.88 7.12
C VAL A 29 -3.97 18.37 6.81
N LYS A 30 -3.94 19.25 7.83
CA LYS A 30 -3.99 20.71 7.62
C LYS A 30 -2.77 21.22 6.87
N HIS A 31 -1.57 20.70 7.16
CA HIS A 31 -0.34 21.06 6.46
C HIS A 31 -0.35 20.59 5.00
N ALA A 32 -0.79 19.37 4.78
CA ALA A 32 -0.84 18.75 3.47
C ALA A 32 -1.95 19.30 2.54
N ARG A 33 -2.89 20.09 3.09
CA ARG A 33 -4.02 20.63 2.33
C ARG A 33 -3.55 21.53 1.19
N ASN A 34 -3.94 21.15 -0.05
CA ASN A 34 -3.56 21.84 -1.27
C ASN A 34 -2.04 21.97 -1.49
N LEU A 35 -1.24 21.16 -0.81
CA LEU A 35 0.20 21.12 -0.98
C LEU A 35 0.54 20.53 -2.35
N LEU A 36 1.11 21.34 -3.22
CA LEU A 36 1.54 20.94 -4.55
C LEU A 36 2.84 20.15 -4.49
N GLN A 37 2.91 19.08 -5.26
CA GLN A 37 4.15 18.36 -5.51
C GLN A 37 4.73 18.81 -6.84
N PHE A 38 5.88 19.48 -6.79
CA PHE A 38 6.56 19.97 -8.00
C PHE A 38 7.41 18.85 -8.63
N ASN A 39 6.76 17.84 -9.19
CA ASN A 39 7.42 16.88 -10.06
C ASN A 39 6.49 16.48 -11.21
N GLU A 40 7.08 16.03 -12.32
CA GLU A 40 6.38 15.74 -13.58
C GLU A 40 5.34 14.60 -13.46
N TYR A 41 5.39 13.81 -12.41
CA TYR A 41 4.56 12.62 -12.24
C TYR A 41 3.30 12.86 -11.40
N HIS A 42 3.30 13.83 -10.48
CA HIS A 42 2.17 14.03 -9.57
C HIS A 42 1.18 15.05 -10.15
N LYS A 43 0.00 14.56 -10.54
CA LYS A 43 -1.11 15.38 -11.07
C LYS A 43 -2.00 15.98 -9.97
N TYR A 44 -1.78 15.58 -8.72
CA TYR A 44 -2.64 15.91 -7.59
C TYR A 44 -1.85 16.51 -6.44
N THR A 45 -2.52 17.30 -5.61
CA THR A 45 -1.98 17.74 -4.32
C THR A 45 -1.81 16.55 -3.36
N VAL A 46 -0.96 16.71 -2.35
CA VAL A 46 -0.65 15.63 -1.39
C VAL A 46 -1.90 15.06 -0.73
N ASP A 47 -2.80 15.91 -0.29
CA ASP A 47 -4.08 15.53 0.34
C ASP A 47 -5.01 14.77 -0.62
N GLU A 48 -5.19 15.24 -1.86
CA GLU A 48 -6.02 14.54 -2.85
C GLU A 48 -5.37 13.21 -3.27
N HIS A 49 -4.03 13.19 -3.42
CA HIS A 49 -3.30 11.95 -3.71
C HIS A 49 -3.54 10.89 -2.62
N SER A 50 -3.37 11.25 -1.34
CA SER A 50 -3.60 10.33 -0.22
C SER A 50 -5.03 9.77 -0.20
N ILE A 51 -6.06 10.61 -0.42
CA ILE A 51 -7.45 10.16 -0.51
C ILE A 51 -7.66 9.21 -1.72
N ARG A 52 -7.00 9.49 -2.85
CA ARG A 52 -7.04 8.64 -4.04
C ARG A 52 -6.34 7.30 -3.80
N ALA A 53 -5.23 7.28 -3.09
CA ALA A 53 -4.50 6.06 -2.74
C ALA A 53 -5.35 5.11 -1.90
N VAL A 54 -6.09 5.64 -0.91
CA VAL A 54 -7.08 4.84 -0.16
C VAL A 54 -8.17 4.29 -1.08
N GLY A 55 -8.69 5.11 -1.98
CA GLY A 55 -9.71 4.67 -2.95
C GLY A 55 -9.18 3.62 -3.94
N ALA A 56 -7.92 3.72 -4.34
CA ALA A 56 -7.26 2.75 -5.21
C ALA A 56 -7.09 1.40 -4.50
N ALA A 57 -6.66 1.38 -3.24
CA ALA A 57 -6.59 0.15 -2.44
C ALA A 57 -7.98 -0.51 -2.30
N ALA A 58 -9.00 0.27 -1.99
CA ALA A 58 -10.37 -0.21 -1.87
C ALA A 58 -10.90 -0.83 -3.18
N SER A 59 -10.49 -0.30 -4.34
CA SER A 59 -10.91 -0.85 -5.65
C SER A 59 -10.35 -2.24 -5.92
N PHE A 60 -9.25 -2.63 -5.28
CA PHE A 60 -8.67 -3.98 -5.40
C PHE A 60 -9.58 -5.08 -4.83
N LEU A 61 -10.58 -4.73 -4.02
CA LEU A 61 -11.56 -5.70 -3.51
C LEU A 61 -12.21 -6.51 -4.63
N ASN A 62 -12.51 -5.84 -5.75
CA ASN A 62 -13.23 -6.40 -6.89
C ASN A 62 -12.29 -6.79 -8.05
N GLU A 63 -10.97 -6.67 -7.88
CA GLU A 63 -10.00 -7.08 -8.89
C GLU A 63 -9.68 -8.58 -8.75
N ASP A 64 -9.81 -9.32 -9.83
CA ASP A 64 -9.33 -10.70 -9.90
C ASP A 64 -7.86 -10.74 -10.33
N SER A 65 -7.00 -10.38 -9.39
CA SER A 65 -5.56 -10.22 -9.57
C SER A 65 -4.80 -10.58 -8.29
N SER A 66 -3.48 -10.72 -8.39
CA SER A 66 -2.63 -10.99 -7.23
C SER A 66 -2.79 -9.93 -6.13
N VAL A 67 -2.94 -8.65 -6.50
CA VAL A 67 -3.18 -7.58 -5.52
C VAL A 67 -4.59 -7.64 -4.94
N GLY A 68 -5.60 -8.00 -5.74
CA GLY A 68 -6.96 -8.18 -5.25
C GLY A 68 -7.04 -9.31 -4.22
N ARG A 69 -6.39 -10.44 -4.50
CA ARG A 69 -6.26 -11.55 -3.52
C ARG A 69 -5.51 -11.12 -2.26
N ALA A 70 -4.40 -10.40 -2.41
CA ALA A 70 -3.66 -9.86 -1.27
C ALA A 70 -4.55 -8.93 -0.43
N TYR A 71 -5.24 -7.97 -1.06
CA TYR A 71 -6.11 -7.03 -0.36
C TYR A 71 -7.25 -7.74 0.41
N ARG A 72 -7.92 -8.73 -0.21
CA ARG A 72 -8.99 -9.50 0.45
C ARG A 72 -8.50 -10.25 1.70
N LYS A 73 -7.26 -10.77 1.68
CA LYS A 73 -6.64 -11.51 2.81
C LYS A 73 -6.16 -10.61 3.96
N ILE A 74 -6.02 -9.30 3.77
CA ILE A 74 -5.63 -8.39 4.86
C ILE A 74 -6.74 -8.37 5.91
N THR A 75 -6.40 -8.72 7.13
CA THR A 75 -7.32 -8.74 8.29
C THR A 75 -7.66 -7.32 8.74
N ASN A 76 -6.65 -6.51 8.98
CA ASN A 76 -6.84 -5.13 9.44
C ASN A 76 -6.70 -4.11 8.31
N LYS A 77 -7.74 -4.02 7.45
CA LYS A 77 -7.79 -3.03 6.37
C LYS A 77 -7.79 -1.58 6.87
N THR A 78 -8.20 -1.36 8.12
CA THR A 78 -8.21 -0.03 8.73
C THR A 78 -6.81 0.54 8.83
N ILE A 79 -5.83 -0.26 9.27
CA ILE A 79 -4.42 0.17 9.36
C ILE A 79 -3.82 0.42 7.98
N LEU A 80 -4.08 -0.43 6.99
CA LEU A 80 -3.67 -0.20 5.61
C LEU A 80 -4.22 1.12 5.05
N HIS A 81 -5.53 1.38 5.22
CA HIS A 81 -6.16 2.60 4.73
C HIS A 81 -5.66 3.84 5.47
N LEU A 82 -5.41 3.72 6.77
CA LEU A 82 -4.82 4.80 7.56
C LEU A 82 -3.38 5.07 7.12
N ALA A 83 -2.57 4.04 6.89
CA ALA A 83 -1.21 4.19 6.36
C ALA A 83 -1.21 4.90 5.00
N LEU A 84 -2.10 4.52 4.08
CA LEU A 84 -2.28 5.20 2.79
C LEU A 84 -2.72 6.66 2.93
N LEU A 85 -3.50 6.98 3.93
CA LEU A 85 -3.92 8.36 4.19
C LEU A 85 -2.75 9.21 4.73
N LEU A 86 -1.81 8.59 5.47
CA LEU A 86 -0.71 9.28 6.15
C LEU A 86 0.61 9.28 5.39
N HIS A 87 0.86 8.32 4.46
CA HIS A 87 2.18 7.99 3.92
C HIS A 87 2.97 9.21 3.39
N ASP A 88 2.27 10.17 2.83
CA ASP A 88 2.84 11.36 2.18
C ASP A 88 2.65 12.65 2.99
N LEU A 89 1.99 12.62 4.15
CA LEU A 89 1.72 13.84 4.93
C LEU A 89 2.99 14.52 5.48
N GLY A 90 4.12 13.82 5.46
CA GLY A 90 5.43 14.38 5.79
C GLY A 90 6.04 15.28 4.70
N LYS A 91 5.46 15.32 3.50
CA LYS A 91 5.95 16.18 2.42
C LYS A 91 5.76 17.67 2.73
N GLY A 92 6.68 18.49 2.21
CA GLY A 92 6.67 19.94 2.41
C GLY A 92 7.38 20.42 3.69
N PHE A 93 7.96 19.52 4.48
CA PHE A 93 8.91 19.84 5.54
C PHE A 93 10.34 19.81 5.00
N GLU A 94 11.29 20.43 5.72
CA GLU A 94 12.71 20.42 5.34
C GLU A 94 13.37 19.05 5.57
N GLU A 95 12.86 18.30 6.53
CA GLU A 95 13.32 16.97 6.90
C GLU A 95 12.86 15.91 5.87
N ASP A 96 13.45 14.70 5.94
CA ASP A 96 12.97 13.57 5.12
C ASP A 96 11.49 13.28 5.41
N HIS A 97 10.70 13.24 4.33
CA HIS A 97 9.25 13.10 4.46
C HIS A 97 8.81 11.77 5.09
N SER A 98 9.62 10.71 4.98
CA SER A 98 9.31 9.41 5.59
C SER A 98 9.53 9.46 7.10
N ASP A 99 10.56 10.17 7.57
CA ASP A 99 10.81 10.37 8.99
C ASP A 99 9.74 11.26 9.64
N VAL A 100 9.37 12.36 8.97
CA VAL A 100 8.24 13.21 9.39
C VAL A 100 6.95 12.40 9.37
N GLY A 101 6.72 11.62 8.32
CA GLY A 101 5.56 10.73 8.20
C GLY A 101 5.46 9.74 9.34
N ARG A 102 6.59 9.15 9.77
CA ARG A 102 6.64 8.27 10.94
C ARG A 102 6.18 8.97 12.22
N ARG A 103 6.68 10.19 12.49
CA ARG A 103 6.22 10.98 13.65
C ARG A 103 4.72 11.24 13.59
N ILE A 104 4.19 11.61 12.43
CA ILE A 104 2.75 11.80 12.22
C ILE A 104 1.97 10.50 12.49
N ALA A 105 2.51 9.35 12.06
CA ALA A 105 1.89 8.04 12.32
C ALA A 105 1.87 7.71 13.82
N THR A 106 2.96 7.97 14.55
CA THR A 106 3.03 7.80 16.01
C THR A 106 1.99 8.68 16.72
N GLU A 107 1.99 10.00 16.45
CA GLU A 107 1.03 10.95 17.04
C GLU A 107 -0.44 10.57 16.71
N THR A 108 -0.69 10.11 15.48
CA THR A 108 -2.03 9.69 15.05
C THR A 108 -2.46 8.42 15.77
N SER A 109 -1.57 7.44 15.93
CA SER A 109 -1.85 6.18 16.62
C SER A 109 -2.16 6.38 18.10
N GLU A 110 -1.41 7.27 18.77
CA GLU A 110 -1.66 7.67 20.17
C GLU A 110 -3.03 8.35 20.30
N ARG A 111 -3.30 9.32 19.42
CA ARG A 111 -4.57 10.06 19.40
C ARG A 111 -5.78 9.17 19.15
N LEU A 112 -5.64 8.13 18.34
CA LEU A 112 -6.69 7.16 18.05
C LEU A 112 -6.71 5.99 19.04
N ASN A 113 -5.77 5.96 20.01
CA ASN A 113 -5.59 4.90 20.99
C ASN A 113 -5.51 3.51 20.32
N LEU A 114 -4.64 3.40 19.29
CA LEU A 114 -4.44 2.14 18.61
C LEU A 114 -3.67 1.14 19.50
N PRO A 115 -3.98 -0.18 19.40
CA PRO A 115 -3.17 -1.22 20.02
C PRO A 115 -1.70 -1.16 19.56
N ASP A 116 -0.76 -1.63 20.37
CA ASP A 116 0.68 -1.56 20.08
C ASP A 116 1.04 -2.19 18.72
N HIS A 117 0.51 -3.37 18.43
CA HIS A 117 0.73 -4.05 17.15
C HIS A 117 0.25 -3.21 15.94
N ASP A 118 -0.92 -2.59 16.05
CA ASP A 118 -1.48 -1.74 14.99
C ASP A 118 -0.67 -0.44 14.83
N ARG A 119 -0.15 0.12 15.93
CA ARG A 119 0.74 1.27 15.92
C ARG A 119 2.06 0.95 15.20
N GLU A 120 2.71 -0.16 15.56
CA GLU A 120 3.96 -0.61 14.94
C GLU A 120 3.79 -0.84 13.43
N ASN A 121 2.71 -1.50 13.03
CA ASN A 121 2.38 -1.71 11.62
C ASN A 121 2.14 -0.39 10.89
N LEU A 122 1.41 0.55 11.49
CA LEU A 122 1.15 1.87 10.91
C LEU A 122 2.44 2.67 10.72
N GLU A 123 3.27 2.75 11.76
CA GLU A 123 4.57 3.44 11.71
C GLU A 123 5.48 2.84 10.64
N PHE A 124 5.58 1.51 10.58
CA PHE A 124 6.37 0.82 9.56
C PHE A 124 5.86 1.15 8.15
N LEU A 125 4.57 0.99 7.90
CA LEU A 125 3.99 1.21 6.58
C LEU A 125 4.20 2.64 6.09
N VAL A 126 4.02 3.63 6.96
CA VAL A 126 4.23 5.04 6.60
C VAL A 126 5.71 5.34 6.41
N HIS A 127 6.58 4.91 7.33
CA HIS A 127 8.02 5.18 7.25
C HIS A 127 8.67 4.47 6.05
N LYS A 128 8.25 3.24 5.76
CA LYS A 128 8.88 2.37 4.76
C LYS A 128 8.08 2.22 3.46
N HIS A 129 7.11 3.10 3.20
CA HIS A 129 6.22 2.98 2.04
C HIS A 129 6.95 2.89 0.68
N LEU A 130 8.15 3.46 0.55
CA LEU A 130 8.94 3.49 -0.69
C LEU A 130 9.84 2.27 -0.90
N ILE A 131 10.15 1.48 0.15
CA ILE A 131 11.20 0.44 0.04
C ILE A 131 10.86 -0.64 -0.97
N MET A 132 9.58 -1.00 -1.10
CA MET A 132 9.16 -2.04 -2.05
C MET A 132 9.29 -1.58 -3.50
N ALA A 133 8.88 -0.37 -3.80
CA ALA A 133 9.06 0.23 -5.13
C ALA A 133 10.55 0.39 -5.46
N HIS A 134 11.36 0.83 -4.50
CA HIS A 134 12.80 0.94 -4.68
C HIS A 134 13.45 -0.42 -4.97
N ALA A 135 13.15 -1.45 -4.19
CA ALA A 135 13.69 -2.79 -4.42
C ALA A 135 13.23 -3.35 -5.77
N ALA A 136 11.92 -3.26 -6.07
CA ALA A 136 11.37 -3.83 -7.31
C ALA A 136 11.89 -3.18 -8.59
N PHE A 137 12.18 -1.86 -8.57
CA PHE A 137 12.52 -1.13 -9.80
C PHE A 137 14.01 -0.82 -9.96
N ARG A 138 14.83 -1.03 -8.93
CA ARG A 138 16.26 -0.64 -8.93
C ARG A 138 17.23 -1.75 -8.54
N GLN A 139 16.73 -2.92 -8.13
CA GLN A 139 17.56 -4.05 -7.72
C GLN A 139 17.30 -5.27 -8.61
N ASP A 140 18.26 -6.19 -8.66
CA ASP A 140 18.08 -7.47 -9.36
C ASP A 140 17.26 -8.41 -8.48
N LEU A 141 16.03 -8.69 -8.90
CA LEU A 141 15.12 -9.62 -8.23
C LEU A 141 15.50 -11.11 -8.41
N ASN A 142 16.51 -11.42 -9.22
CA ASN A 142 17.03 -12.78 -9.34
C ASN A 142 18.19 -13.03 -8.37
N ASP A 143 18.75 -11.98 -7.81
CA ASP A 143 19.74 -12.09 -6.73
C ASP A 143 19.02 -12.45 -5.41
N GLU A 144 19.39 -13.59 -4.85
CA GLU A 144 18.84 -14.09 -3.59
C GLU A 144 19.14 -13.13 -2.42
N GLN A 145 20.30 -12.49 -2.42
CA GLN A 145 20.67 -11.52 -1.37
C GLN A 145 19.71 -10.33 -1.35
N THR A 146 19.27 -9.87 -2.51
CA THR A 146 18.26 -8.81 -2.62
C THR A 146 16.96 -9.23 -1.92
N ILE A 147 16.50 -10.45 -2.14
CA ILE A 147 15.27 -10.97 -1.52
C ILE A 147 15.42 -11.10 0.00
N VAL A 148 16.56 -11.66 0.45
CA VAL A 148 16.85 -11.83 1.89
C VAL A 148 16.92 -10.48 2.60
N GLN A 149 17.62 -9.50 2.04
CA GLN A 149 17.74 -8.16 2.61
C GLN A 149 16.36 -7.46 2.69
N PHE A 150 15.58 -7.55 1.62
CA PHE A 150 14.23 -6.99 1.62
C PHE A 150 13.31 -7.69 2.63
N ALA A 151 13.36 -9.02 2.71
CA ALA A 151 12.61 -9.81 3.70
C ALA A 151 12.98 -9.42 5.14
N SER A 152 14.27 -9.24 5.41
CA SER A 152 14.76 -8.80 6.73
C SER A 152 14.25 -7.40 7.11
N GLN A 153 14.14 -6.48 6.14
CA GLN A 153 13.60 -5.14 6.38
C GLN A 153 12.09 -5.16 6.67
N VAL A 154 11.35 -6.04 6.01
CA VAL A 154 9.89 -6.14 6.17
C VAL A 154 9.51 -6.93 7.43
N GLY A 155 10.22 -7.99 7.74
CA GLY A 155 10.12 -8.76 8.98
C GLY A 155 8.96 -9.74 9.07
N SER A 156 7.79 -9.50 8.43
CA SER A 156 6.64 -10.42 8.54
C SER A 156 5.85 -10.56 7.23
N PRO A 157 5.18 -11.71 7.02
CA PRO A 157 4.28 -11.90 5.87
C PRO A 157 3.08 -10.95 5.87
N GLU A 158 2.60 -10.54 7.04
CA GLU A 158 1.49 -9.59 7.19
C GLU A 158 1.90 -8.19 6.70
N LEU A 159 3.02 -7.67 7.20
CA LEU A 159 3.56 -6.38 6.76
C LEU A 159 3.90 -6.38 5.28
N LEU A 160 4.49 -7.47 4.77
CA LEU A 160 4.77 -7.64 3.35
C LEU A 160 3.50 -7.52 2.51
N GLN A 161 2.43 -8.16 2.95
CA GLN A 161 1.14 -8.13 2.25
C GLN A 161 0.52 -6.74 2.24
N MET A 162 0.55 -6.04 3.38
CA MET A 162 0.07 -4.66 3.47
C MET A 162 0.92 -3.71 2.62
N LEU A 163 2.26 -3.83 2.68
CA LEU A 163 3.19 -3.01 1.91
C LEU A 163 3.02 -3.22 0.39
N TYR A 164 2.78 -4.45 -0.05
CA TYR A 164 2.51 -4.77 -1.46
C TYR A 164 1.25 -4.04 -1.96
N VAL A 165 0.17 -4.12 -1.22
CA VAL A 165 -1.09 -3.44 -1.57
C VAL A 165 -0.92 -1.92 -1.50
N LEU A 166 -0.25 -1.41 -0.47
CA LEU A 166 0.04 0.01 -0.29
C LEU A 166 0.81 0.55 -1.51
N THR A 167 1.91 -0.09 -1.89
CA THR A 167 2.75 0.34 -3.01
C THR A 167 1.98 0.39 -4.35
N LEU A 168 1.16 -0.62 -4.62
CA LEU A 168 0.35 -0.63 -5.84
C LEU A 168 -0.75 0.43 -5.82
N ALA A 169 -1.36 0.68 -4.67
CA ALA A 169 -2.40 1.69 -4.50
C ALA A 169 -1.84 3.11 -4.64
N ASP A 170 -0.68 3.37 -4.07
CA ASP A 170 0.05 4.61 -4.20
C ASP A 170 0.38 4.90 -5.67
N LEU A 171 1.05 3.99 -6.37
CA LEU A 171 1.38 4.13 -7.79
C LEU A 171 0.13 4.34 -8.67
N LYS A 172 -0.97 3.62 -8.39
CA LYS A 172 -2.25 3.79 -9.10
C LYS A 172 -2.86 5.16 -8.86
N ALA A 173 -2.63 5.75 -7.71
CA ALA A 173 -3.17 7.06 -7.32
C ALA A 173 -2.41 8.26 -7.92
N VAL A 174 -1.14 8.09 -8.29
CA VAL A 174 -0.32 9.16 -8.90
C VAL A 174 -0.93 9.67 -10.20
N GLY A 175 -1.43 8.76 -11.04
CA GLY A 175 -2.05 9.13 -12.30
C GLY A 175 -2.29 7.94 -13.24
N PRO A 176 -3.02 8.16 -14.34
CA PRO A 176 -3.14 7.14 -15.38
C PRO A 176 -1.74 6.82 -15.92
N ASP A 177 -1.53 5.55 -16.28
CA ASP A 177 -0.31 5.02 -16.89
C ASP A 177 0.95 4.99 -16.01
N VAL A 178 0.89 5.42 -14.76
CA VAL A 178 2.02 5.32 -13.82
C VAL A 178 2.23 3.89 -13.35
N LEU A 179 1.16 3.18 -13.05
CA LEU A 179 1.20 1.76 -12.70
C LEU A 179 1.01 0.90 -13.97
N THR A 180 2.09 0.65 -14.69
CA THR A 180 2.10 -0.21 -15.89
C THR A 180 2.06 -1.69 -15.52
N ASP A 181 1.70 -2.58 -16.48
CA ASP A 181 1.71 -4.03 -16.27
C ASP A 181 3.12 -4.56 -15.96
N TRP A 182 4.15 -3.96 -16.54
CA TRP A 182 5.55 -4.27 -16.23
C TRP A 182 5.86 -4.01 -14.74
N LYS A 183 5.49 -2.83 -14.22
CA LYS A 183 5.67 -2.49 -12.80
C LYS A 183 4.87 -3.42 -11.89
N ARG A 184 3.63 -3.75 -12.27
CA ARG A 184 2.81 -4.75 -11.56
C ARG A 184 3.51 -6.10 -11.50
N GLY A 185 4.09 -6.55 -12.61
CA GLY A 185 4.83 -7.80 -12.71
C GLY A 185 6.04 -7.85 -11.76
N LEU A 186 6.86 -6.80 -11.73
CA LEU A 186 8.03 -6.72 -10.84
C LEU A 186 7.62 -6.72 -9.35
N LEU A 187 6.61 -5.93 -8.99
CA LEU A 187 6.12 -5.90 -7.62
C LEU A 187 5.52 -7.25 -7.18
N ALA A 188 4.79 -7.92 -8.07
CA ALA A 188 4.25 -9.25 -7.81
C ALA A 188 5.38 -10.31 -7.68
N GLN A 189 6.44 -10.20 -8.49
CA GLN A 189 7.62 -11.07 -8.39
C GLN A 189 8.33 -10.90 -7.05
N LEU A 190 8.62 -9.64 -6.66
CA LEU A 190 9.24 -9.34 -5.37
C LEU A 190 8.37 -9.85 -4.21
N TYR A 191 7.08 -9.54 -4.21
CA TYR A 191 6.14 -9.99 -3.20
C TYR A 191 6.16 -11.51 -3.03
N ARG A 192 6.07 -12.27 -4.14
CA ARG A 192 6.04 -13.73 -4.12
C ARG A 192 7.34 -14.33 -3.58
N LYS A 193 8.50 -13.89 -4.11
CA LYS A 193 9.82 -14.40 -3.65
C LYS A 193 10.06 -14.10 -2.17
N THR A 194 9.75 -12.89 -1.74
CA THR A 194 9.91 -12.48 -0.33
C THR A 194 8.97 -13.24 0.59
N ARG A 195 7.70 -13.44 0.17
CA ARG A 195 6.73 -14.23 0.94
C ARG A 195 7.19 -15.67 1.13
N SER A 196 7.67 -16.30 0.06
CA SER A 196 8.24 -17.66 0.11
C SER A 196 9.38 -17.74 1.13
N HIS A 197 10.29 -16.76 1.10
CA HIS A 197 11.40 -16.68 2.06
C HIS A 197 10.90 -16.51 3.51
N LEU A 198 9.95 -15.60 3.77
CA LEU A 198 9.40 -15.35 5.10
C LEU A 198 8.58 -16.51 5.67
N THR A 199 7.97 -17.33 4.81
CA THR A 199 7.14 -18.50 5.25
C THR A 199 7.91 -19.81 5.26
N GLY A 200 9.18 -19.83 4.81
CA GLY A 200 9.96 -21.06 4.69
C GLY A 200 9.47 -22.04 3.62
N GLN A 201 8.60 -21.59 2.70
CA GLN A 201 8.13 -22.39 1.57
C GLN A 201 9.21 -22.47 0.50
N SER A 202 9.39 -23.61 -0.16
CA SER A 202 10.30 -23.69 -1.29
C SER A 202 9.83 -22.80 -2.44
N SER A 203 10.76 -22.22 -3.20
CA SER A 203 10.43 -21.38 -4.37
C SER A 203 9.61 -22.14 -5.41
N ASP A 204 9.80 -23.46 -5.50
CA ASP A 204 9.09 -24.34 -6.43
C ASP A 204 7.64 -24.58 -5.99
N GLU A 205 7.39 -24.80 -4.70
CA GLU A 205 6.01 -24.93 -4.17
C GLU A 205 5.23 -23.63 -4.32
N ALA A 206 5.85 -22.47 -4.03
CA ALA A 206 5.22 -21.18 -4.23
C ALA A 206 4.95 -20.87 -5.71
N SER A 207 5.83 -21.33 -6.61
CA SER A 207 5.65 -21.19 -8.07
C SER A 207 4.56 -22.11 -8.60
N LEU A 208 4.49 -23.34 -8.13
CA LEU A 208 3.43 -24.30 -8.48
C LEU A 208 2.06 -23.85 -7.96
N GLN A 209 2.00 -23.34 -6.74
CA GLN A 209 0.77 -22.79 -6.17
C GLN A 209 0.27 -21.59 -6.99
N TRP A 210 1.17 -20.68 -7.37
CA TRP A 210 0.82 -19.55 -8.22
C TRP A 210 0.34 -19.99 -9.61
N LEU A 211 1.01 -20.96 -10.25
CA LEU A 211 0.59 -21.51 -11.54
C LEU A 211 -0.78 -22.18 -11.45
N SER A 212 -1.04 -22.92 -10.35
CA SER A 212 -2.35 -23.55 -10.13
C SER A 212 -3.47 -22.51 -9.90
N GLU A 213 -3.17 -21.42 -9.17
CA GLU A 213 -4.09 -20.31 -8.96
C GLU A 213 -4.38 -19.57 -10.29
N GLN A 214 -3.37 -19.32 -11.12
CA GLN A 214 -3.54 -18.71 -12.46
C GLN A 214 -4.32 -19.62 -13.42
N HIS A 215 -4.06 -20.91 -13.40
CA HIS A 215 -4.77 -21.88 -14.24
C HIS A 215 -6.25 -22.02 -13.82
N ALA A 216 -6.54 -22.00 -12.52
CA ALA A 216 -7.89 -21.99 -12.02
C ALA A 216 -8.66 -20.73 -12.42
N GLU A 217 -8.00 -19.55 -12.40
CA GLU A 217 -8.57 -18.29 -12.86
C GLU A 217 -8.89 -18.32 -14.36
N PHE A 218 -7.97 -18.83 -15.17
CA PHE A 218 -8.18 -18.96 -16.63
C PHE A 218 -9.38 -19.87 -16.93
N LEU A 219 -9.51 -20.98 -16.20
CA LEU A 219 -10.66 -21.89 -16.37
C LEU A 219 -11.98 -21.26 -15.89
N ALA A 220 -11.97 -20.48 -14.81
CA ALA A 220 -13.16 -19.78 -14.33
C ALA A 220 -13.62 -18.72 -15.34
N ALA A 221 -12.70 -17.91 -15.87
CA ALA A 221 -13.00 -16.91 -16.90
C ALA A 221 -13.50 -17.53 -18.22
N ALA A 222 -12.96 -18.69 -18.61
CA ALA A 222 -13.41 -19.42 -19.78
C ALA A 222 -14.84 -19.98 -19.63
N ASN A 223 -15.23 -20.40 -18.42
CA ASN A 223 -16.58 -20.92 -18.12
C ASN A 223 -17.65 -19.82 -18.00
N GLU A 224 -17.29 -18.57 -17.76
CA GLU A 224 -18.24 -17.44 -17.75
C GLU A 224 -18.53 -16.89 -19.16
N THR A 225 -17.80 -17.35 -20.18
CA THR A 225 -17.90 -16.84 -21.55
C THR A 225 -18.73 -17.78 -22.45
N PHE A 226 -19.22 -18.89 -21.93
CA PHE A 226 -20.14 -19.84 -22.56
C PHE A 226 -21.45 -19.94 -21.75
#